data_e8d41d72a5e4bb5998eda3d981495291
#
_entry.id   e8d41d72a5e4bb5998eda3d981495291
#
_cell.length_a   1.000
_cell.length_b   1.000
_cell.length_c   1.000
_cell.angle_alpha   90.00
_cell.angle_beta   90.00
_cell.angle_gamma   90.00
#
_symmetry.space_group_name_H-M   'P 1'
#
loop_
_entity.id
_entity.type
_entity.pdbx_description
1 polymer ?
#
loop_
_entity_poly.entity_id
_entity_poly.type
_entity_poly.pdbx_seq_one_letter_code
_entity_poly.pdbx_strand_id
1 'polypeptide(L)'
;AAASSGDTQLTKTGYVIGSPKYMAPEQILGKKVDETADVYSVGVIMYEMATGVPPYSRGDHMSVMYQHVQGKATDCQEINPDIPDGLASVISKAMSVDKSKRYQSMEELTDALDAVTL
;
A
#
# COMPACT_ATOMS: atom_id res chain seq x y z
N ALA A 1 -8.12 -7.37 -8.22
CA ALA A 1 -8.74 -7.45 -8.45
C ALA A 1 -9.69 -7.39 -8.91
N ALA A 2 -9.59 -7.18 -9.13
CA ALA A 2 -10.40 -7.08 -9.42
C ALA A 2 -11.09 -7.63 -9.70
N ALA A 3 -11.14 -7.87 -9.65
CA ALA A 3 -11.76 -8.38 -9.83
C ALA A 3 -12.35 -8.60 -10.37
N SER A 4 -12.48 -8.67 -10.55
CA SER A 4 -13.08 -8.90 -10.93
C SER A 4 -13.82 -8.81 -11.47
N SER A 5 -13.98 -8.64 -11.78
CA SER A 5 -14.74 -8.41 -12.14
C SER A 5 -15.68 -8.45 -12.00
N GLY A 6 -16.02 -8.62 -12.03
CA GLY A 6 -16.91 -8.50 -11.82
C GLY A 6 -17.28 -8.12 -11.01
N ASP A 7 -16.89 -8.18 -10.48
CA ASP A 7 -17.08 -7.62 -9.67
C ASP A 7 -16.68 -6.71 -9.62
N THR A 8 -16.00 -6.48 -10.14
CA THR A 8 -15.57 -5.60 -10.13
C THR A 8 -16.12 -4.70 -10.34
N GLN A 9 -16.68 -4.67 -10.74
CA GLN A 9 -17.26 -3.82 -10.84
C GLN A 9 -17.67 -3.45 -9.83
N LEU A 10 -17.62 -3.98 -9.19
CA LEU A 10 -17.95 -3.68 -8.17
C LEU A 10 -17.30 -2.69 -7.83
N THR A 11 -16.54 -2.56 -8.21
CA THR A 11 -15.87 -1.62 -7.89
C THR A 11 -16.12 -0.65 -8.72
N LYS A 12 -16.75 -0.82 -9.52
CA LYS A 12 -17.11 -0.08 -10.30
C LYS A 12 -17.36 1.01 -9.76
N THR A 13 -17.80 1.20 -9.73
CA THR A 13 -18.16 2.26 -9.32
C THR A 13 -17.13 2.83 -8.66
N GLY A 14 -16.14 2.31 -8.69
CA GLY A 14 -15.16 2.91 -8.17
C GLY A 14 -15.51 3.42 -6.92
N TYR A 15 -16.63 3.34 -6.62
CA TYR A 15 -16.88 3.83 -5.41
C TYR A 15 -16.11 3.00 -4.51
N VAL A 16 -15.81 3.48 -3.42
CA VAL A 16 -14.96 2.86 -2.50
C VAL A 16 -15.63 1.72 -1.89
N ILE A 17 -15.18 0.58 -2.24
CA ILE A 17 -15.69 -0.60 -1.68
C ILE A 17 -14.93 -0.92 -0.45
N GLY A 18 -13.64 -0.78 -0.47
CA GLY A 18 -12.82 -1.09 0.67
C GLY A 18 -12.52 0.14 1.51
N SER A 19 -11.74 -0.05 2.53
CA SER A 19 -11.32 1.03 3.40
C SER A 19 -10.29 1.91 2.69
N PRO A 20 -10.36 3.23 2.85
CA PRO A 20 -9.35 4.12 2.30
C PRO A 20 -7.96 3.86 2.88
N LYS A 21 -7.86 3.11 3.97
CA LYS A 21 -6.58 2.77 4.59
C LYS A 21 -5.62 2.07 3.64
N TYR A 22 -6.14 1.44 2.59
CA TYR A 22 -5.33 0.61 1.68
C TYR A 22 -5.28 1.15 0.26
N MET A 23 -5.83 2.32 0.00
CA MET A 23 -5.87 2.89 -1.34
C MET A 23 -4.54 3.50 -1.74
N ALA A 24 -4.14 3.29 -2.98
CA ALA A 24 -2.94 3.94 -3.51
C ALA A 24 -3.22 5.43 -3.80
N PRO A 25 -2.19 6.29 -3.71
CA PRO A 25 -2.38 7.72 -3.97
C PRO A 25 -3.01 8.02 -5.33
N GLU A 26 -2.63 7.30 -6.39
CA GLU A 26 -3.19 7.55 -7.72
C GLU A 26 -4.67 7.18 -7.79
N GLN A 27 -5.12 6.20 -7.00
CA GLN A 27 -6.54 5.88 -6.91
C GLN A 27 -7.31 7.02 -6.28
N ILE A 28 -6.75 7.58 -5.23
CA ILE A 28 -7.37 8.69 -4.50
C ILE A 28 -7.47 9.91 -5.40
N LEU A 29 -6.42 10.17 -6.19
CA LEU A 29 -6.36 11.34 -7.05
C LEU A 29 -7.10 11.15 -8.37
N GLY A 30 -7.65 9.98 -8.62
CA GLY A 30 -8.36 9.72 -9.86
C GLY A 30 -7.47 9.64 -11.07
N LYS A 31 -6.20 9.32 -10.88
CA LYS A 31 -5.25 9.18 -11.97
C LYS A 31 -5.26 7.75 -12.49
N LYS A 32 -4.49 7.51 -13.56
CA LYS A 32 -4.40 6.18 -14.14
C LYS A 32 -3.87 5.19 -13.11
N VAL A 33 -4.57 4.07 -12.98
CA VAL A 33 -4.24 3.02 -12.02
C VAL A 33 -3.78 1.79 -12.79
N ASP A 34 -2.71 1.17 -12.33
CA ASP A 34 -2.22 -0.07 -12.91
C ASP A 34 -1.80 -1.03 -11.79
N GLU A 35 -1.07 -2.05 -12.15
CA GLU A 35 -0.65 -3.10 -11.21
C GLU A 35 0.14 -2.56 -10.02
N THR A 36 0.83 -1.43 -10.19
CA THR A 36 1.60 -0.85 -9.09
C THR A 36 0.72 -0.36 -7.94
N ALA A 37 -0.57 -0.12 -8.20
CA ALA A 37 -1.50 0.20 -7.12
C ALA A 37 -1.71 -1.00 -6.20
N ASP A 38 -1.74 -2.20 -6.75
CA ASP A 38 -1.84 -3.42 -5.93
C ASP A 38 -0.58 -3.62 -5.10
N VAL A 39 0.58 -3.31 -5.68
CA VAL A 39 1.85 -3.35 -4.94
C VAL A 39 1.78 -2.43 -3.73
N TYR A 40 1.27 -1.21 -3.93
CA TYR A 40 1.12 -0.26 -2.83
C TYR A 40 0.20 -0.81 -1.74
N SER A 41 -0.96 -1.33 -2.14
CA SER A 41 -1.93 -1.85 -1.16
C SER A 41 -1.36 -3.02 -0.38
N VAL A 42 -0.61 -3.91 -1.03
CA VAL A 42 0.05 -5.01 -0.33
C VAL A 42 1.10 -4.47 0.63
N GLY A 43 1.83 -3.42 0.22
CA GLY A 43 2.78 -2.77 1.11
C GLY A 43 2.13 -2.24 2.38
N VAL A 44 0.97 -1.62 2.25
CA VAL A 44 0.21 -1.13 3.40
C VAL A 44 -0.22 -2.28 4.30
N ILE A 45 -0.68 -3.38 3.71
CA ILE A 45 -1.08 -4.56 4.47
C ILE A 45 0.12 -5.13 5.22
N MET A 46 1.28 -5.22 4.56
CA MET A 46 2.49 -5.71 5.21
C MET A 46 2.90 -4.81 6.36
N TYR A 47 2.78 -3.49 6.17
CA TYR A 47 3.07 -2.53 7.24
C TYR A 47 2.19 -2.83 8.46
N GLU A 48 0.90 -2.98 8.22
CA GLU A 48 -0.04 -3.24 9.31
C GLU A 48 0.24 -4.57 10.00
N MET A 49 0.54 -5.60 9.23
CA MET A 49 0.85 -6.91 9.80
C MET A 49 2.12 -6.86 10.66
N ALA A 50 3.09 -6.08 10.23
CA ALA A 50 4.37 -6.03 10.93
C ALA A 50 4.34 -5.13 12.16
N THR A 51 3.50 -4.10 12.15
CA THR A 51 3.47 -3.12 13.25
C THR A 51 2.23 -3.22 14.13
N GLY A 52 1.17 -3.86 13.63
CA GLY A 52 -0.11 -3.93 14.33
C GLY A 52 -1.02 -2.75 14.07
N VAL A 53 -0.57 -1.76 13.29
CA VAL A 53 -1.39 -0.58 12.98
C VAL A 53 -1.20 -0.19 11.51
N PRO A 54 -2.24 0.34 10.86
CA PRO A 54 -2.07 0.84 9.49
C PRO A 54 -1.22 2.11 9.50
N PRO A 55 -0.55 2.41 8.39
CA PRO A 55 0.30 3.61 8.33
C PRO A 55 -0.48 4.91 8.39
N TYR A 56 -1.70 4.91 7.88
CA TYR A 56 -2.55 6.10 7.85
C TYR A 56 -3.95 5.71 8.28
N SER A 57 -4.40 6.22 9.41
CA SER A 57 -5.74 5.83 9.92
C SER A 57 -6.37 6.89 10.79
N ARG A 58 -5.76 8.08 10.88
CA ARG A 58 -6.30 9.11 11.74
C ARG A 58 -7.40 9.89 11.07
N GLY A 59 -8.47 10.13 11.78
CA GLY A 59 -9.55 10.99 11.32
C GLY A 59 -10.52 10.25 10.40
N ASP A 60 -11.26 11.00 9.60
CA ASP A 60 -12.27 10.44 8.73
C ASP A 60 -11.64 9.95 7.41
N HIS A 61 -12.50 9.46 6.52
CA HIS A 61 -12.05 8.91 5.24
C HIS A 61 -11.23 9.92 4.43
N MET A 62 -11.66 11.18 4.41
CA MET A 62 -10.95 12.19 3.64
C MET A 62 -9.57 12.46 4.22
N SER A 63 -9.47 12.48 5.54
CA SER A 63 -8.17 12.66 6.19
C SER A 63 -7.21 11.53 5.88
N VAL A 64 -7.70 10.30 5.91
CA VAL A 64 -6.88 9.13 5.61
C VAL A 64 -6.40 9.18 4.16
N MET A 65 -7.29 9.51 3.23
CA MET A 65 -6.93 9.64 1.82
C MET A 65 -5.83 10.70 1.63
N TYR A 66 -5.98 11.84 2.29
CA TYR A 66 -4.99 12.90 2.19
C TYR A 66 -3.63 12.46 2.72
N GLN A 67 -3.62 11.69 3.82
CA GLN A 67 -2.38 11.17 4.40
C GLN A 67 -1.66 10.26 3.41
N HIS A 68 -2.39 9.42 2.66
CA HIS A 68 -1.78 8.58 1.63
C HIS A 68 -1.12 9.42 0.54
N VAL A 69 -1.76 10.50 0.14
CA VAL A 69 -1.24 11.36 -0.90
C VAL A 69 0.03 12.07 -0.43
N GLN A 70 0.09 12.44 0.84
CA GLN A 70 1.27 13.09 1.39
C GLN A 70 2.42 12.12 1.63
N GLY A 71 2.11 10.90 2.00
CA GLY A 71 3.13 9.85 2.08
C GLY A 71 4.13 9.97 3.22
N LYS A 72 3.71 10.47 4.36
CA LYS A 72 4.63 10.66 5.50
C LYS A 72 4.35 9.66 6.60
N ALA A 73 4.37 8.38 6.27
CA ALA A 73 4.18 7.34 7.26
C ALA A 73 5.34 7.27 8.23
N THR A 74 5.05 6.92 9.46
CA THR A 74 6.10 6.59 10.43
C THR A 74 6.82 5.34 9.93
N ASP A 75 8.14 5.32 10.02
CA ASP A 75 8.92 4.15 9.64
C ASP A 75 8.45 2.96 10.47
N CYS A 76 8.20 1.84 9.82
CA CYS A 76 7.66 0.68 10.51
C CYS A 76 8.59 0.18 11.61
N GLN A 77 9.90 0.36 11.46
CA GLN A 77 10.86 -0.05 12.49
C GLN A 77 10.85 0.86 13.71
N GLU A 78 10.30 2.07 13.60
CA GLU A 78 10.10 2.91 14.78
C GLU A 78 8.98 2.36 15.65
N ILE A 79 8.00 1.72 15.03
CA ILE A 79 6.89 1.12 15.77
C ILE A 79 7.29 -0.24 16.29
N ASN A 80 7.97 -1.03 15.47
CA ASN A 80 8.42 -2.37 15.85
C ASN A 80 9.87 -2.56 15.43
N PRO A 81 10.81 -2.31 16.36
CA PRO A 81 12.25 -2.43 16.04
C PRO A 81 12.70 -3.84 15.66
N ASP A 82 11.87 -4.86 15.91
CA ASP A 82 12.23 -6.24 15.59
C ASP A 82 12.04 -6.58 14.12
N ILE A 83 11.45 -5.67 13.32
CA ILE A 83 11.28 -5.89 11.89
C ILE A 83 12.67 -5.91 11.24
N PRO A 84 13.00 -6.97 10.48
CA PRO A 84 14.30 -7.02 9.80
C PRO A 84 14.46 -5.88 8.81
N ASP A 85 15.69 -5.38 8.66
CA ASP A 85 15.97 -4.25 7.77
C ASP A 85 15.51 -4.53 6.34
N GLY A 86 15.74 -5.74 5.85
CA GLY A 86 15.33 -6.10 4.50
C GLY A 86 13.84 -6.02 4.30
N LEU A 87 13.08 -6.48 5.27
CA LEU A 87 11.62 -6.40 5.19
C LEU A 87 11.14 -4.96 5.26
N ALA A 88 11.72 -4.17 6.16
CA ALA A 88 11.37 -2.75 6.26
C ALA A 88 11.62 -2.02 4.95
N SER A 89 12.72 -2.34 4.26
CA SER A 89 13.03 -1.75 2.95
C SER A 89 12.00 -2.14 1.89
N VAL A 90 11.56 -3.39 1.88
CA VAL A 90 10.55 -3.86 0.93
C VAL A 90 9.24 -3.11 1.17
N ILE A 91 8.82 -3.01 2.41
CA ILE A 91 7.58 -2.31 2.78
C ILE A 91 7.66 -0.84 2.33
N SER A 92 8.75 -0.18 2.64
CA SER A 92 8.93 1.23 2.30
C SER A 92 8.87 1.46 0.79
N LYS A 93 9.56 0.63 0.01
CA LYS A 93 9.55 0.77 -1.44
C LYS A 93 8.16 0.50 -2.02
N ALA A 94 7.48 -0.53 -1.55
CA ALA A 94 6.14 -0.84 -2.02
C ALA A 94 5.18 0.31 -1.78
N MET A 95 5.37 1.05 -0.70
CA MET A 95 4.50 2.16 -0.30
C MET A 95 4.95 3.52 -0.85
N SER A 96 5.86 3.56 -1.82
CA SER A 96 6.27 4.83 -2.39
C SER A 96 5.07 5.55 -2.99
N VAL A 97 4.95 6.86 -2.72
CA VAL A 97 3.85 7.66 -3.29
C VAL A 97 3.95 7.69 -4.81
N ASP A 98 5.17 7.88 -5.31
CA ASP A 98 5.44 7.86 -6.75
C ASP A 98 5.44 6.40 -7.22
N LYS A 99 4.46 6.04 -8.03
CA LYS A 99 4.32 4.64 -8.44
C LYS A 99 5.50 4.14 -9.25
N SER A 100 6.24 5.03 -9.90
CA SER A 100 7.41 4.61 -10.66
C SER A 100 8.56 4.15 -9.76
N LYS A 101 8.48 4.45 -8.48
CA LYS A 101 9.50 4.04 -7.50
C LYS A 101 9.13 2.78 -6.74
N ARG A 102 7.95 2.24 -6.97
CA ARG A 102 7.53 0.98 -6.36
C ARG A 102 8.08 -0.20 -7.14
N TYR A 103 7.89 -1.40 -6.61
CA TYR A 103 8.02 -2.60 -7.42
C TYR A 103 6.99 -2.51 -8.55
N GLN A 104 7.39 -2.86 -9.76
CA GLN A 104 6.55 -2.61 -10.93
C GLN A 104 5.54 -3.71 -11.20
N SER A 105 5.65 -4.82 -10.47
CA SER A 105 4.71 -5.93 -10.59
C SER A 105 4.66 -6.68 -9.28
N MET A 106 3.62 -7.48 -9.11
CA MET A 106 3.54 -8.36 -7.94
C MET A 106 4.66 -9.38 -7.95
N GLU A 107 5.12 -9.77 -9.14
CA GLU A 107 6.24 -10.69 -9.25
C GLU A 107 7.53 -10.08 -8.70
N GLU A 108 7.81 -8.81 -9.05
CA GLU A 108 8.98 -8.13 -8.50
C GLU A 108 8.90 -8.02 -6.98
N LEU A 109 7.72 -7.72 -6.46
CA LEU A 109 7.52 -7.65 -5.03
C LEU A 109 7.79 -9.01 -4.37
N THR A 110 7.25 -10.06 -4.95
CA THR A 110 7.43 -11.42 -4.43
C THR A 110 8.90 -11.82 -4.45
N ASP A 111 9.60 -11.49 -5.53
CA ASP A 111 11.04 -11.79 -5.63
C ASP A 111 11.82 -11.05 -4.55
N ALA A 112 11.45 -9.80 -4.29
CA ALA A 112 12.12 -9.02 -3.25
C ALA A 112 11.87 -9.61 -1.86
N LEU A 113 10.64 -10.08 -1.61
CA LEU A 113 10.32 -10.72 -0.34
C LEU A 113 11.10 -12.03 -0.16
N ASP A 114 11.22 -12.80 -1.23
CA ASP A 114 11.97 -14.06 -1.17
C ASP A 114 13.44 -13.82 -0.86
N ALA A 115 13.97 -12.67 -1.22
CA ALA A 115 15.36 -12.34 -0.99
C ALA A 115 15.62 -11.81 0.43
N VAL A 116 14.58 -11.55 1.20
CA VAL A 116 14.76 -11.00 2.55
C VAL A 116 15.37 -12.08 3.46
N THR A 117 16.41 -11.69 4.17
CA THR A 117 17.05 -12.56 5.17
C THR A 117 16.48 -12.20 6.54
N LEU A 118 15.93 -13.17 7.20
CA LEU A 118 15.30 -12.97 8.52
C LEU A 118 16.21 -13.36 9.66
#